data_cabd7d79bde6c10b26d735f7d1904c9b
#
_entry.id   cabd7d79bde6c10b26d735f7d1904c9b
#
_cell.length_a   1.000
_cell.length_b   1.000
_cell.length_c   1.000
_cell.angle_alpha   90.00
_cell.angle_beta   90.00
_cell.angle_gamma   90.00
#
_symmetry.space_group_name_H-M   'P 1'
#
loop_
_entity.id
_entity.type
_entity.pdbx_description
1 polymer ?
#
loop_
_entity_poly.entity_id
_entity_poly.type
_entity_poly.pdbx_seq_one_letter_code
_entity_poly.pdbx_strand_id
1 'polypeptide(L)'
;MHLIFGGYAQGRLSYALKTYHKNRADVFDCATQPLSEWNGQTILYHLEALVSQSLQQNKAPLTLLQETVPNWQDCILITQEVGCGLVPISAEDRKWREAVGRMNAQLAAQAETVERIFCGLSMQLRKCPFQSRPPDAAANTGRQNKNPAEHPIEYY
;
A
#
# COMPACT_ATOMS: atom_id res chain seq x y z
N MET A 1 -4.42 9.55 -1.45
CA MET A 1 -4.01 8.43 -0.56
C MET A 1 -2.92 7.63 -1.22
N HIS A 2 -1.84 7.34 -0.47
CA HIS A 2 -0.76 6.47 -0.88
C HIS A 2 -0.84 5.16 -0.09
N LEU A 3 -0.87 4.02 -0.77
CA LEU A 3 -0.90 2.71 -0.12
C LEU A 3 0.46 2.03 -0.25
N ILE A 4 1.05 1.70 0.89
CA ILE A 4 2.31 0.95 0.98
C ILE A 4 2.03 -0.37 1.68
N PHE A 5 2.39 -1.48 1.06
CA PHE A 5 2.25 -2.79 1.67
C PHE A 5 3.48 -3.68 1.43
N GLY A 6 3.55 -4.80 2.14
CA GLY A 6 4.65 -5.75 2.03
C GLY A 6 4.69 -6.69 3.21
N GLY A 7 5.58 -7.67 3.18
CA GLY A 7 5.74 -8.65 4.23
C GLY A 7 6.23 -8.06 5.56
N TYR A 8 6.26 -8.90 6.59
CA TYR A 8 6.80 -8.55 7.89
C TYR A 8 8.29 -8.15 7.78
N ALA A 9 8.70 -7.14 8.54
CA ALA A 9 10.09 -6.64 8.60
C ALA A 9 10.73 -6.24 7.25
N GLN A 10 9.94 -5.88 6.23
CA GLN A 10 10.44 -5.48 4.90
C GLN A 10 10.83 -3.99 4.79
N GLY A 11 10.81 -3.22 5.88
CA GLY A 11 11.24 -1.82 5.89
C GLY A 11 10.21 -0.81 5.40
N ARG A 12 8.92 -1.17 5.35
CA ARG A 12 7.81 -0.32 4.86
C ARG A 12 7.80 1.08 5.50
N LEU A 13 7.88 1.15 6.84
CA LEU A 13 7.85 2.42 7.55
C LEU A 13 9.11 3.27 7.26
N SER A 14 10.29 2.67 7.29
CA SER A 14 11.54 3.38 6.98
C SER A 14 11.54 3.93 5.55
N TYR A 15 11.00 3.16 4.60
CA TYR A 15 10.78 3.60 3.23
C TYR A 15 9.84 4.82 3.17
N ALA A 16 8.68 4.74 3.83
CA ALA A 16 7.69 5.82 3.83
C ALA A 16 8.26 7.12 4.42
N LEU A 17 8.91 7.05 5.58
CA LEU A 17 9.50 8.21 6.22
C LEU A 17 10.54 8.90 5.31
N LYS A 18 11.40 8.12 4.67
CA LYS A 18 12.43 8.63 3.76
C LYS A 18 11.83 9.24 2.49
N THR A 19 10.93 8.51 1.84
CA THR A 19 10.37 8.89 0.52
C THR A 19 9.46 10.11 0.60
N TYR A 20 8.67 10.19 1.66
CA TYR A 20 7.70 11.28 1.85
C TYR A 20 8.20 12.40 2.77
N HIS A 21 9.49 12.36 3.15
CA HIS A 21 10.12 13.36 4.03
C HIS A 21 9.36 13.57 5.35
N LYS A 22 8.93 12.47 5.96
CA LYS A 22 8.17 12.43 7.21
C LYS A 22 9.06 11.96 8.37
N ASN A 23 8.61 12.22 9.59
CA ASN A 23 9.27 11.81 10.83
C ASN A 23 8.37 10.92 11.69
N ARG A 24 8.87 10.46 12.85
CA ARG A 24 8.13 9.58 13.74
C ARG A 24 6.89 10.22 14.35
N ALA A 25 6.86 11.53 14.53
CA ALA A 25 5.69 12.24 15.05
C ALA A 25 4.52 12.25 14.06
N ASP A 26 4.79 12.07 12.77
CA ASP A 26 3.76 11.97 11.72
C ASP A 26 3.09 10.58 11.68
N VAL A 27 3.54 9.62 12.49
CA VAL A 27 3.10 8.22 12.45
C VAL A 27 2.13 7.91 13.57
N PHE A 28 0.97 7.40 13.20
CA PHE A 28 0.05 6.73 14.10
C PHE A 28 0.16 5.22 13.93
N ASP A 29 0.47 4.50 15.01
CA ASP A 29 0.63 3.03 14.99
C ASP A 29 -0.64 2.34 15.50
N CYS A 30 -1.43 1.82 14.58
CA CYS A 30 -2.68 1.11 14.88
C CYS A 30 -2.48 -0.19 15.71
N ALA A 31 -1.26 -0.70 15.82
CA ALA A 31 -0.99 -1.88 16.65
C ALA A 31 -0.81 -1.53 18.14
N THR A 32 -0.43 -0.30 18.46
CA THR A 32 -0.14 0.14 19.83
C THR A 32 -1.25 0.99 20.44
N GLN A 33 -2.10 1.60 19.60
CA GLN A 33 -3.14 2.52 20.02
C GLN A 33 -4.46 2.24 19.28
N PRO A 34 -5.61 2.40 19.95
CA PRO A 34 -6.90 2.32 19.27
C PRO A 34 -7.07 3.52 18.34
N LEU A 35 -7.71 3.31 17.19
CA LEU A 35 -7.84 4.35 16.16
C LEU A 35 -8.59 5.61 16.69
N SER A 36 -9.40 5.47 17.72
CA SER A 36 -10.08 6.60 18.39
C SER A 36 -9.13 7.64 19.01
N GLU A 37 -7.87 7.29 19.23
CA GLU A 37 -6.82 8.18 19.73
C GLU A 37 -6.05 8.91 18.62
N TRP A 38 -6.42 8.68 17.35
CA TRP A 38 -5.79 9.38 16.23
C TRP A 38 -5.97 10.90 16.36
N ASN A 39 -4.89 11.63 16.17
CA ASN A 39 -4.85 13.10 16.36
C ASN A 39 -4.07 13.78 15.21
N GLY A 40 -4.48 13.53 13.98
CA GLY A 40 -3.98 14.25 12.80
C GLY A 40 -2.67 13.74 12.18
N GLN A 41 -2.15 12.59 12.60
CA GLN A 41 -0.98 11.99 11.98
C GLN A 41 -1.27 11.64 10.51
N THR A 42 -0.30 11.88 9.64
CA THR A 42 -0.44 11.70 8.19
C THR A 42 -0.04 10.31 7.69
N ILE A 43 0.54 9.47 8.55
CA ILE A 43 0.89 8.08 8.28
C ILE A 43 0.12 7.19 9.24
N LEU A 44 -0.67 6.27 8.71
CA LEU A 44 -1.29 5.19 9.49
C LEU A 44 -0.51 3.90 9.26
N TYR A 45 0.13 3.42 10.31
CA TYR A 45 1.00 2.25 10.28
C TYR A 45 0.33 1.04 10.96
N HIS A 46 0.68 -0.17 10.55
CA HIS A 46 0.06 -1.43 10.99
C HIS A 46 -1.48 -1.43 10.80
N LEU A 47 -1.91 -1.04 9.61
CA LEU A 47 -3.34 -0.93 9.32
C LEU A 47 -4.07 -2.29 9.43
N GLU A 48 -3.35 -3.41 9.30
CA GLU A 48 -3.86 -4.74 9.55
C GLU A 48 -4.35 -4.95 11.00
N ALA A 49 -3.81 -4.20 11.97
CA ALA A 49 -4.28 -4.27 13.35
C ALA A 49 -5.66 -3.62 13.52
N LEU A 50 -6.01 -2.64 12.68
CA LEU A 50 -7.34 -2.05 12.64
C LEU A 50 -8.42 -3.09 12.33
N VAL A 51 -8.10 -4.12 11.55
CA VAL A 51 -9.04 -5.19 11.23
C VAL A 51 -9.46 -5.94 12.50
N SER A 52 -8.54 -6.20 13.42
CA SER A 52 -8.87 -6.82 14.70
C SER A 52 -9.84 -5.96 15.53
N GLN A 53 -9.59 -4.64 15.57
CA GLN A 53 -10.47 -3.70 16.26
C GLN A 53 -11.87 -3.66 15.62
N SER A 54 -11.94 -3.66 14.29
CA SER A 54 -13.20 -3.62 13.55
C SER A 54 -14.04 -4.89 13.73
N LEU A 55 -13.40 -6.07 13.76
CA LEU A 55 -14.07 -7.34 13.99
C LEU A 55 -14.69 -7.42 15.39
N GLN A 56 -14.00 -6.88 16.42
CA GLN A 56 -14.55 -6.77 17.78
C GLN A 56 -15.79 -5.86 17.85
N GLN A 57 -15.83 -4.83 17.00
CA GLN A 57 -16.94 -3.88 16.94
C GLN A 57 -18.05 -4.27 15.95
N ASN A 58 -17.94 -5.41 15.29
CA ASN A 58 -18.84 -5.83 14.19
C ASN A 58 -18.96 -4.78 13.07
N LYS A 59 -17.92 -4.02 12.81
CA LYS A 59 -17.85 -3.01 11.74
C LYS A 59 -16.94 -3.47 10.60
N ALA A 60 -17.18 -2.96 9.40
CA ALA A 60 -16.22 -3.13 8.32
C ALA A 60 -14.96 -2.28 8.58
N PRO A 61 -13.73 -2.80 8.34
CA PRO A 61 -12.50 -2.06 8.64
C PRO A 61 -12.41 -0.70 7.93
N LEU A 62 -12.83 -0.64 6.68
CA LEU A 62 -12.82 0.61 5.91
C LEU A 62 -13.82 1.64 6.47
N THR A 63 -14.99 1.19 6.94
CA THR A 63 -15.98 2.06 7.57
C THR A 63 -15.41 2.65 8.87
N LEU A 64 -14.77 1.83 9.70
CA LEU A 64 -14.14 2.30 10.93
C LEU A 64 -13.04 3.35 10.64
N LEU A 65 -12.23 3.14 9.61
CA LEU A 65 -11.22 4.10 9.16
C LEU A 65 -11.87 5.42 8.74
N GLN A 66 -12.90 5.36 7.90
CA GLN A 66 -13.58 6.54 7.35
C GLN A 66 -14.30 7.37 8.43
N GLU A 67 -14.91 6.70 9.40
CA GLU A 67 -15.60 7.38 10.52
C GLU A 67 -14.63 8.08 11.48
N THR A 68 -13.41 7.51 11.65
CA THR A 68 -12.46 7.98 12.67
C THR A 68 -11.43 8.95 12.13
N VAL A 69 -11.03 8.80 10.86
CA VAL A 69 -10.00 9.62 10.20
C VAL A 69 -10.64 10.36 9.03
N PRO A 70 -11.16 11.58 9.22
CA PRO A 70 -11.88 12.32 8.17
C PRO A 70 -11.07 12.51 6.88
N ASN A 71 -9.75 12.73 7.01
CA ASN A 71 -8.84 13.00 5.88
C ASN A 71 -8.00 11.77 5.51
N TRP A 72 -8.51 10.56 5.71
CA TRP A 72 -7.77 9.33 5.43
C TRP A 72 -7.28 9.23 3.97
N GLN A 73 -7.99 9.88 3.05
CA GLN A 73 -7.62 9.95 1.63
C GLN A 73 -6.35 10.77 1.37
N ASP A 74 -5.93 11.62 2.29
CA ASP A 74 -4.69 12.39 2.22
C ASP A 74 -3.54 11.70 2.96
N CYS A 75 -3.82 10.59 3.61
CA CYS A 75 -2.85 9.85 4.40
C CYS A 75 -2.02 8.86 3.57
N ILE A 76 -0.87 8.51 4.13
CA ILE A 76 -0.06 7.36 3.72
C ILE A 76 -0.50 6.18 4.59
N LEU A 77 -1.06 5.17 3.96
CA LEU A 77 -1.53 3.95 4.61
C LEU A 77 -0.51 2.85 4.46
N ILE A 78 -0.04 2.29 5.58
CA ILE A 78 0.97 1.23 5.58
C ILE A 78 0.36 -0.02 6.21
N THR A 79 0.26 -1.09 5.43
CA THR A 79 -0.35 -2.35 5.84
C THR A 79 0.58 -3.53 5.57
N GLN A 80 0.28 -4.66 6.19
CA GLN A 80 1.01 -5.90 5.96
C GLN A 80 0.36 -6.73 4.86
N GLU A 81 1.19 -7.34 4.02
CA GLU A 81 0.78 -8.41 3.12
C GLU A 81 0.58 -9.69 3.93
N VAL A 82 -0.67 -10.08 4.12
CA VAL A 82 -1.03 -11.32 4.81
C VAL A 82 -1.50 -12.35 3.79
N GLY A 83 -1.21 -13.63 4.06
CA GLY A 83 -1.64 -14.69 3.16
C GLY A 83 -0.51 -15.46 2.48
N CYS A 84 0.71 -14.93 2.46
CA CYS A 84 1.90 -15.64 2.00
C CYS A 84 2.44 -16.54 3.12
N GLY A 85 1.95 -17.76 3.25
CA GLY A 85 2.40 -18.69 4.28
C GLY A 85 1.38 -19.78 4.59
N LEU A 86 1.60 -20.50 5.68
CA LEU A 86 0.73 -21.61 6.11
C LEU A 86 -0.70 -21.10 6.37
N VAL A 87 -1.67 -21.93 5.99
CA VAL A 87 -3.07 -21.66 6.31
C VAL A 87 -3.26 -21.76 7.84
N PRO A 88 -3.81 -20.73 8.51
CA PRO A 88 -4.04 -20.78 9.93
C PRO A 88 -5.02 -21.90 10.32
N ILE A 89 -4.72 -22.57 11.42
CA ILE A 89 -5.60 -23.63 11.97
C ILE A 89 -6.86 -23.01 12.55
N SER A 90 -6.72 -21.87 13.26
CA SER A 90 -7.84 -21.14 13.85
C SER A 90 -8.78 -20.56 12.78
N ALA A 91 -10.07 -20.69 13.00
CA ALA A 91 -11.10 -20.09 12.16
C ALA A 91 -11.08 -18.55 12.28
N GLU A 92 -10.71 -18.03 13.45
CA GLU A 92 -10.61 -16.59 13.71
C GLU A 92 -9.45 -15.98 12.92
N ASP A 93 -8.29 -16.62 12.90
CA ASP A 93 -7.14 -16.15 12.12
C ASP A 93 -7.42 -16.19 10.62
N ARG A 94 -8.15 -17.20 10.14
CA ARG A 94 -8.57 -17.26 8.74
C ARG A 94 -9.51 -16.10 8.39
N LYS A 95 -10.50 -15.82 9.26
CA LYS A 95 -11.43 -14.71 9.11
C LYS A 95 -10.71 -13.36 9.11
N TRP A 96 -9.75 -13.19 10.02
CA TRP A 96 -8.92 -11.99 10.08
C TRP A 96 -8.09 -11.81 8.81
N ARG A 97 -7.37 -12.85 8.36
CA ARG A 97 -6.58 -12.79 7.10
C ARG A 97 -7.42 -12.42 5.90
N GLU A 98 -8.60 -13.00 5.78
CA GLU A 98 -9.53 -12.69 4.70
C GLU A 98 -10.00 -11.24 4.77
N ALA A 99 -10.31 -10.74 5.95
CA ALA A 99 -10.74 -9.36 6.16
C ALA A 99 -9.62 -8.36 5.84
N VAL A 100 -8.36 -8.65 6.24
CA VAL A 100 -7.18 -7.84 5.86
C VAL A 100 -7.01 -7.83 4.35
N GLY A 101 -7.08 -8.97 3.70
CA GLY A 101 -6.95 -9.07 2.24
C GLY A 101 -8.02 -8.25 1.50
N ARG A 102 -9.28 -8.34 1.94
CA ARG A 102 -10.38 -7.54 1.38
C ARG A 102 -10.18 -6.04 1.60
N MET A 103 -9.77 -5.63 2.79
CA MET A 103 -9.47 -4.23 3.08
C MET A 103 -8.33 -3.71 2.19
N ASN A 104 -7.25 -4.46 2.07
CA ASN A 104 -6.12 -4.08 1.22
C ASN A 104 -6.53 -3.93 -0.25
N ALA A 105 -7.38 -4.82 -0.77
CA ALA A 105 -7.91 -4.72 -2.14
C ALA A 105 -8.80 -3.48 -2.33
N GLN A 106 -9.65 -3.16 -1.36
CA GLN A 106 -10.51 -1.97 -1.39
C GLN A 106 -9.69 -0.68 -1.33
N LEU A 107 -8.66 -0.63 -0.49
CA LEU A 107 -7.73 0.50 -0.41
C LEU A 107 -6.93 0.65 -1.69
N ALA A 108 -6.38 -0.44 -2.22
CA ALA A 108 -5.65 -0.41 -3.49
C ALA A 108 -6.50 0.09 -4.65
N ALA A 109 -7.80 -0.23 -4.69
CA ALA A 109 -8.71 0.25 -5.71
C ALA A 109 -8.89 1.78 -5.70
N GLN A 110 -8.79 2.42 -4.52
CA GLN A 110 -9.00 3.85 -4.30
C GLN A 110 -7.70 4.65 -4.23
N ALA A 111 -6.55 3.99 -4.06
CA ALA A 111 -5.27 4.65 -3.91
C ALA A 111 -4.78 5.34 -5.20
N GLU A 112 -4.18 6.50 -5.07
CA GLU A 112 -3.45 7.18 -6.15
C GLU A 112 -2.18 6.42 -6.53
N THR A 113 -1.45 5.98 -5.51
CA THR A 113 -0.26 5.15 -5.69
C THR A 113 -0.36 3.90 -4.84
N VAL A 114 0.11 2.78 -5.37
CA VAL A 114 0.20 1.51 -4.68
C VAL A 114 1.62 0.98 -4.83
N GLU A 115 2.31 0.81 -3.71
CA GLU A 115 3.70 0.36 -3.68
C GLU A 115 3.86 -0.87 -2.80
N ARG A 116 4.56 -1.86 -3.31
CA ARG A 116 4.96 -3.04 -2.53
C ARG A 116 6.42 -2.90 -2.11
N ILE A 117 6.69 -3.09 -0.82
CA ILE A 117 8.07 -3.09 -0.31
C ILE A 117 8.55 -4.52 -0.13
N PHE A 118 9.68 -4.80 -0.74
CA PHE A 118 10.36 -6.08 -0.65
C PHE A 118 11.85 -5.85 -0.42
N CYS A 119 12.40 -6.37 0.68
CA CYS A 119 13.81 -6.17 1.08
C CYS A 119 14.24 -4.69 1.09
N GLY A 120 13.38 -3.78 1.53
CA GLY A 120 13.66 -2.33 1.55
C GLY A 120 13.54 -1.62 0.22
N LEU A 121 13.29 -2.35 -0.88
CA LEU A 121 13.10 -1.81 -2.23
C LEU A 121 11.61 -1.65 -2.52
N SER A 122 11.23 -0.56 -3.19
CA SER A 122 9.85 -0.35 -3.61
C SER A 122 9.61 -0.88 -5.02
N MET A 123 8.49 -1.57 -5.17
CA MET A 123 7.91 -1.93 -6.45
C MET A 123 6.60 -1.17 -6.61
N GLN A 124 6.51 -0.32 -7.61
CA GLN A 124 5.31 0.45 -7.88
C GLN A 124 4.31 -0.37 -8.69
N LEU A 125 3.14 -0.66 -8.11
CA LEU A 125 2.06 -1.42 -8.77
C LEU A 125 1.02 -0.51 -9.42
N ARG A 126 0.79 0.68 -8.84
CA ARG A 126 -0.04 1.73 -9.44
C ARG A 126 0.64 3.07 -9.27
N LYS A 127 0.72 3.83 -10.34
CA LYS A 127 1.14 5.22 -10.37
C LYS A 127 -0.05 6.07 -10.76
N CYS A 128 -0.25 7.22 -10.08
CA CYS A 128 -1.25 8.17 -10.54
C CYS A 128 -0.95 8.56 -12.01
N PRO A 129 -1.89 8.43 -12.94
CA PRO A 129 -1.65 8.77 -14.34
C PRO A 129 -1.43 10.27 -14.56
N PHE A 130 -1.59 11.10 -13.54
CA PHE A 130 -1.56 12.54 -13.65
C PHE A 130 -0.42 13.19 -12.83
N GLN A 131 0.82 12.92 -13.24
CA GLN A 131 1.87 13.94 -13.19
C GLN A 131 2.31 14.14 -14.63
N SER A 132 1.72 15.13 -15.28
CA SER A 132 2.17 15.65 -16.55
C SER A 132 3.65 16.00 -16.40
N ARG A 133 4.51 15.17 -16.99
CA ARG A 133 5.89 15.54 -17.25
C ARG A 133 5.85 16.88 -17.97
N PRO A 134 6.61 17.89 -17.52
CA PRO A 134 6.73 19.11 -18.31
C PRO A 134 7.17 18.74 -19.73
N PRO A 135 6.69 19.40 -20.79
CA PRO A 135 7.09 19.07 -22.13
C PRO A 135 8.60 19.29 -22.25
N ASP A 136 9.34 18.18 -22.37
CA ASP A 136 10.76 18.21 -22.68
C ASP A 136 10.90 18.92 -24.02
N ALA A 137 11.65 20.02 -24.01
CA ALA A 137 12.05 20.76 -25.19
C ALA A 137 12.61 19.81 -26.25
N ALA A 138 12.16 20.02 -27.47
CA ALA A 138 12.53 19.29 -28.65
C ALA A 138 14.04 19.02 -28.74
N ALA A 139 14.43 17.76 -28.76
CA ALA A 139 15.70 17.31 -29.33
C ALA A 139 15.38 16.41 -30.54
N ASN A 140 15.37 17.06 -31.68
CA ASN A 140 15.38 16.46 -33.01
C ASN A 140 16.70 15.72 -33.21
N THR A 141 16.71 14.39 -33.35
CA THR A 141 17.72 13.68 -34.11
C THR A 141 17.13 12.38 -34.62
N GLY A 142 16.99 12.34 -35.94
CA GLY A 142 16.56 11.15 -36.66
C GLY A 142 17.54 9.98 -36.48
N ARG A 143 16.99 8.80 -36.23
CA ARG A 143 17.63 7.53 -36.54
C ARG A 143 16.61 6.58 -37.13
N GLN A 144 16.89 6.24 -38.37
CA GLN A 144 16.22 5.20 -39.11
C GLN A 144 16.40 3.85 -38.41
N ASN A 145 15.30 3.19 -38.15
CA ASN A 145 15.28 1.87 -37.55
C ASN A 145 15.27 0.82 -38.69
N LYS A 146 16.34 0.06 -38.80
CA LYS A 146 16.39 -1.17 -39.60
C LYS A 146 15.89 -2.31 -38.73
N ASN A 147 14.86 -2.96 -39.21
CA ASN A 147 14.25 -4.15 -38.63
C ASN A 147 15.17 -5.37 -38.81
N PRO A 148 15.40 -6.23 -37.82
CA PRO A 148 15.80 -7.60 -38.05
C PRO A 148 14.75 -8.60 -37.57
N ALA A 149 14.24 -9.36 -38.52
CA ALA A 149 13.82 -10.76 -38.51
C ALA A 149 13.25 -11.41 -37.24
N GLU A 150 12.04 -11.89 -37.40
CA GLU A 150 11.31 -12.84 -36.57
C GLU A 150 12.05 -14.18 -36.43
N HIS A 151 12.14 -14.67 -35.20
CA HIS A 151 12.38 -16.08 -34.90
C HIS A 151 11.27 -16.60 -34.00
N PRO A 152 10.61 -17.71 -34.33
CA PRO A 152 9.59 -18.33 -33.48
C PRO A 152 10.24 -19.08 -32.30
N ILE A 153 9.68 -18.92 -31.13
CA ILE A 153 10.06 -19.66 -29.93
C ILE A 153 9.19 -20.92 -29.88
N GLU A 154 9.80 -22.08 -29.99
CA GLU A 154 9.18 -23.39 -29.73
C GLU A 154 9.20 -23.63 -28.19
N TYR A 155 8.06 -24.03 -27.65
CA TYR A 155 7.91 -24.51 -26.30
C TYR A 155 8.16 -26.00 -26.21
N TYR A 156 9.01 -26.40 -25.29
CA TYR A 156 9.02 -27.73 -24.68
C TYR A 156 8.61 -27.63 -23.24
#